data_1f9ac634a44db5981ae184b4298926d1
#
_entry.id   1f9ac634a44db5981ae184b4298926d1
#
_cell.length_a   1.000
_cell.length_b   1.000
_cell.length_c   1.000
_cell.angle_alpha   90.00
_cell.angle_beta   90.00
_cell.angle_gamma   90.00
#
_symmetry.space_group_name_H-M   'P 1'
#
loop_
_entity.id
_entity.type
_entity.pdbx_description
1 polymer ?
#
loop_
_entity_poly.entity_id
_entity_poly.type
_entity_poly.pdbx_seq_one_letter_code
_entity_poly.pdbx_strand_id
1 'polypeptide(L)'
;MAAGCSGVRNLPDVRTYTDQVGQRKEVSAGLYTMPYGRLHRNDAGLWELYVAGDPLARGLTNGKLTEELLEKQEAAFVGKLAELVPSRSRQRLLHGFLRFFNRRLVKHVPPEYQAEIYGLSQSASHAYDFIAPPYQRLLYFHGAHDIGHALQDLALVGCTSFALWGTHTADGKLLIGRNFDFYAGDAFSEEKMIAFVHPDTGYKHALVTWPGMVGAVSGMNEKGLTVTINAGKSGIPFTARTPISLVAREILQYAATTDDAVRIARQRKVFVSESILVGSAVEREAILIEVSPRKLGVFRVDPEHSLLMCTNHFQSEPYRSDRRNLRQINESHSMYRFNRLHELLSSAPPLTPQRVASVLRNREGIHNAKLGYGNEKAINQLLAHHAVIFQPEDRLMWVSTHPYPLGSFVAYDLTKVFSRMDTLSVDGAVDEGRLRIPEDPFVVSDTFANYERFREQSRNLEASIRSGKQVDESVLHQVVTINPDYWKAYFLVGEYYRKQRRYQEASEYYRMALRKEVTTEPDRRTVEKRVRQCERRR
;
A
#
# COMPACT_ATOMS: atom_id res chain seq x y z
N MET A 1 10.38 -14.87 38.59
CA MET A 1 11.55 -15.19 37.74
C MET A 1 11.22 -16.42 36.89
N ALA A 2 10.82 -16.27 35.64
CA ALA A 2 10.82 -17.27 34.54
C ALA A 2 10.16 -16.68 33.30
N ALA A 3 10.74 -15.63 32.71
CA ALA A 3 10.23 -15.04 31.47
C ALA A 3 11.35 -14.70 30.45
N GLY A 4 12.52 -15.35 30.59
CA GLY A 4 13.72 -14.98 29.85
C GLY A 4 14.17 -15.86 28.69
N CYS A 5 13.49 -16.98 28.35
CA CYS A 5 14.09 -17.99 27.46
C CYS A 5 13.28 -18.35 26.19
N SER A 6 12.23 -17.62 25.83
CA SER A 6 11.46 -17.97 24.61
C SER A 6 11.89 -17.26 23.33
N GLY A 7 12.78 -16.26 23.41
CA GLY A 7 13.20 -15.46 22.24
C GLY A 7 14.24 -16.13 21.33
N VAL A 8 15.04 -17.04 21.85
CA VAL A 8 16.16 -17.66 21.11
C VAL A 8 15.73 -18.87 20.24
N ARG A 9 14.55 -19.40 20.43
CA ARG A 9 14.13 -20.70 19.82
C ARG A 9 13.63 -20.64 18.39
N ASN A 10 13.56 -19.48 17.73
CA ASN A 10 12.95 -19.35 16.39
C ASN A 10 13.82 -18.55 15.40
N LEU A 11 15.14 -18.53 15.58
CA LEU A 11 16.03 -17.95 14.58
C LEU A 11 16.19 -18.91 13.39
N PRO A 12 16.31 -18.40 12.16
CA PRO A 12 16.56 -19.24 10.99
C PRO A 12 17.95 -19.89 11.06
N ASP A 13 18.09 -21.05 10.41
CA ASP A 13 19.41 -21.64 10.16
C ASP A 13 20.03 -20.94 8.96
N VAL A 14 21.09 -20.15 9.21
CA VAL A 14 21.76 -19.35 8.19
C VAL A 14 23.19 -19.83 7.91
N ARG A 15 23.61 -20.96 8.48
CA ARG A 15 25.00 -21.46 8.42
C ARG A 15 25.51 -21.76 7.00
N THR A 16 24.63 -21.98 6.04
CA THR A 16 24.97 -22.29 4.65
C THR A 16 25.02 -21.05 3.75
N TYR A 17 24.70 -19.87 4.28
CA TYR A 17 24.64 -18.62 3.52
C TYR A 17 25.86 -17.73 3.79
N THR A 18 26.06 -16.75 2.92
CA THR A 18 27.15 -15.77 2.99
C THR A 18 26.88 -14.73 4.06
N ASP A 19 27.70 -14.69 5.11
CA ASP A 19 27.60 -13.74 6.22
C ASP A 19 28.55 -12.53 6.11
N GLN A 20 29.54 -12.60 5.22
CA GLN A 20 30.53 -11.55 5.00
C GLN A 20 30.21 -10.74 3.75
N VAL A 21 29.41 -9.70 3.91
CA VAL A 21 28.96 -8.83 2.80
C VAL A 21 29.79 -7.54 2.66
N GLY A 22 30.87 -7.41 3.43
CA GLY A 22 31.73 -6.22 3.44
C GLY A 22 31.13 -5.02 4.16
N GLN A 23 31.74 -3.85 3.94
CA GLN A 23 31.33 -2.59 4.55
C GLN A 23 30.66 -1.68 3.52
N ARG A 24 29.70 -0.88 3.98
CA ARG A 24 29.08 0.21 3.24
C ARG A 24 30.10 1.31 3.00
N LYS A 25 30.19 1.80 1.76
CA LYS A 25 31.01 2.94 1.35
C LYS A 25 30.10 4.00 0.78
N GLU A 26 30.23 5.23 1.27
CA GLU A 26 29.63 6.39 0.65
C GLU A 26 30.52 6.83 -0.51
N VAL A 27 29.94 6.94 -1.69
CA VAL A 27 30.62 7.36 -2.93
C VAL A 27 30.39 8.86 -3.16
N SER A 28 29.15 9.28 -2.92
CA SER A 28 28.71 10.69 -2.93
C SER A 28 27.44 10.80 -2.11
N ALA A 29 26.98 12.03 -1.88
CA ALA A 29 25.73 12.27 -1.14
C ALA A 29 24.55 11.49 -1.74
N GLY A 30 23.96 10.59 -0.96
CA GLY A 30 22.84 9.74 -1.38
C GLY A 30 23.23 8.55 -2.28
N LEU A 31 24.54 8.26 -2.45
CA LEU A 31 25.01 7.08 -3.18
C LEU A 31 25.96 6.25 -2.31
N TYR A 32 25.53 5.02 -2.03
CA TYR A 32 26.23 4.06 -1.19
C TYR A 32 26.43 2.76 -1.94
N THR A 33 27.58 2.11 -1.74
CA THR A 33 27.92 0.84 -2.39
C THR A 33 28.42 -0.21 -1.40
N MET A 34 28.19 -1.47 -1.73
CA MET A 34 28.69 -2.67 -1.08
C MET A 34 28.98 -3.75 -2.14
N PRO A 35 29.76 -4.81 -1.83
CA PRO A 35 30.03 -5.90 -2.79
C PRO A 35 28.77 -6.54 -3.40
N TYR A 36 27.67 -6.60 -2.64
CA TYR A 36 26.43 -7.23 -3.06
C TYR A 36 25.29 -6.22 -3.25
N GLY A 37 25.56 -4.91 -3.31
CA GLY A 37 24.49 -3.95 -3.47
C GLY A 37 24.90 -2.49 -3.59
N ARG A 38 23.89 -1.69 -3.89
CA ARG A 38 23.98 -0.24 -4.05
C ARG A 38 22.69 0.40 -3.57
N LEU A 39 22.79 1.56 -2.95
CA LEU A 39 21.67 2.42 -2.64
C LEU A 39 21.93 3.80 -3.23
N HIS A 40 20.97 4.32 -4.00
CA HIS A 40 21.07 5.62 -4.65
C HIS A 40 19.77 6.39 -4.48
N ARG A 41 19.85 7.66 -4.15
CA ARG A 41 18.71 8.57 -4.20
C ARG A 41 18.74 9.34 -5.52
N ASN A 42 17.78 9.06 -6.40
CA ASN A 42 17.75 9.71 -7.71
C ASN A 42 17.28 11.18 -7.62
N ASP A 43 17.36 11.91 -8.75
CA ASP A 43 16.97 13.32 -8.85
C ASP A 43 15.50 13.61 -8.57
N ALA A 44 14.65 12.59 -8.70
CA ALA A 44 13.22 12.67 -8.39
C ALA A 44 12.89 12.31 -6.91
N GLY A 45 13.91 12.06 -6.09
CA GLY A 45 13.79 11.78 -4.67
C GLY A 45 13.44 10.34 -4.30
N LEU A 46 13.40 9.42 -5.27
CA LEU A 46 13.17 7.99 -5.01
C LEU A 46 14.48 7.31 -4.62
N TRP A 47 14.42 6.37 -3.66
CA TRP A 47 15.53 5.50 -3.35
C TRP A 47 15.54 4.28 -4.26
N GLU A 48 16.68 4.01 -4.87
CA GLU A 48 16.96 2.89 -5.75
C GLU A 48 17.91 1.94 -5.03
N LEU A 49 17.38 0.84 -4.52
CA LEU A 49 18.15 -0.21 -3.86
C LEU A 49 18.43 -1.34 -4.83
N TYR A 50 19.68 -1.70 -4.99
CA TYR A 50 20.10 -2.96 -5.62
C TYR A 50 20.67 -3.91 -4.59
N VAL A 51 20.23 -5.18 -4.62
CA VAL A 51 20.78 -6.26 -3.78
C VAL A 51 20.88 -7.56 -4.56
N ALA A 52 21.99 -8.29 -4.37
CA ALA A 52 22.27 -9.55 -5.05
C ALA A 52 22.77 -10.64 -4.08
N GLY A 53 22.80 -11.88 -4.55
CA GLY A 53 23.36 -13.02 -3.85
C GLY A 53 22.34 -13.89 -3.12
N ASP A 54 22.82 -14.70 -2.19
CA ASP A 54 21.97 -15.58 -1.38
C ASP A 54 21.09 -14.80 -0.40
N PRO A 55 20.07 -15.42 0.22
CA PRO A 55 19.10 -14.74 1.06
C PRO A 55 19.72 -13.94 2.21
N LEU A 56 20.72 -14.49 2.91
CA LEU A 56 21.38 -13.81 4.02
C LEU A 56 22.21 -12.62 3.53
N ALA A 57 22.97 -12.80 2.45
CA ALA A 57 23.76 -11.73 1.86
C ALA A 57 22.89 -10.57 1.40
N ARG A 58 21.74 -10.82 0.75
CA ARG A 58 20.76 -9.78 0.37
C ARG A 58 20.22 -9.04 1.60
N GLY A 59 19.82 -9.79 2.63
CA GLY A 59 19.30 -9.20 3.87
C GLY A 59 20.31 -8.32 4.58
N LEU A 60 21.54 -8.80 4.80
CA LEU A 60 22.63 -8.04 5.42
C LEU A 60 23.01 -6.79 4.60
N THR A 61 23.08 -6.93 3.28
CA THR A 61 23.40 -5.81 2.38
C THR A 61 22.30 -4.76 2.40
N ASN A 62 21.03 -5.17 2.29
CA ASN A 62 19.87 -4.28 2.41
C ASN A 62 19.90 -3.54 3.75
N GLY A 63 20.05 -4.26 4.87
CA GLY A 63 20.09 -3.65 6.20
C GLY A 63 21.18 -2.59 6.34
N LYS A 64 22.42 -2.92 5.97
CA LYS A 64 23.55 -1.98 6.05
C LYS A 64 23.40 -0.78 5.12
N LEU A 65 22.88 -0.97 3.90
CA LEU A 65 22.68 0.12 2.95
C LEU A 65 21.55 1.07 3.39
N THR A 66 20.52 0.56 4.05
CA THR A 66 19.29 1.31 4.39
C THR A 66 19.14 1.57 5.90
N GLU A 67 20.18 1.44 6.71
CA GLU A 67 20.12 1.50 8.17
C GLU A 67 19.37 2.73 8.70
N GLU A 68 19.71 3.93 8.23
CA GLU A 68 19.09 5.17 8.66
C GLU A 68 17.65 5.31 8.14
N LEU A 69 17.38 4.76 6.96
CA LEU A 69 16.03 4.73 6.38
C LEU A 69 15.14 3.74 7.12
N LEU A 70 15.71 2.60 7.54
CA LEU A 70 15.02 1.60 8.35
C LEU A 70 14.62 2.18 9.71
N GLU A 71 15.52 2.90 10.39
CA GLU A 71 15.23 3.56 11.67
C GLU A 71 14.09 4.58 11.52
N LYS A 72 14.12 5.43 10.49
CA LYS A 72 13.03 6.37 10.19
C LYS A 72 11.70 5.65 9.94
N GLN A 73 11.74 4.55 9.19
CA GLN A 73 10.54 3.78 8.85
C GLN A 73 9.93 3.11 10.08
N GLU A 74 10.76 2.52 10.95
CA GLU A 74 10.32 1.97 12.23
C GLU A 74 9.71 3.05 13.12
N ALA A 75 10.35 4.22 13.22
CA ALA A 75 9.84 5.36 13.98
C ALA A 75 8.48 5.85 13.48
N ALA A 76 8.31 6.00 12.16
CA ALA A 76 7.05 6.40 11.55
C ALA A 76 5.93 5.40 11.85
N PHE A 77 6.20 4.10 11.70
CA PHE A 77 5.23 3.05 11.94
C PHE A 77 4.82 2.94 13.41
N VAL A 78 5.80 2.93 14.33
CA VAL A 78 5.55 2.85 15.77
C VAL A 78 4.87 4.12 16.29
N GLY A 79 5.27 5.29 15.78
CA GLY A 79 4.62 6.57 16.08
C GLY A 79 3.15 6.58 15.69
N LYS A 80 2.81 6.08 14.48
CA LYS A 80 1.42 5.97 14.04
C LYS A 80 0.61 4.98 14.89
N LEU A 81 1.20 3.87 15.29
CA LEU A 81 0.54 2.93 16.20
C LEU A 81 0.25 3.56 17.57
N ALA A 82 1.18 4.35 18.11
CA ALA A 82 0.98 5.07 19.37
C ALA A 82 -0.12 6.14 19.25
N GLU A 83 -0.23 6.83 18.12
CA GLU A 83 -1.31 7.78 17.84
C GLU A 83 -2.68 7.08 17.79
N LEU A 84 -2.78 5.92 17.14
CA LEU A 84 -4.01 5.13 17.04
C LEU A 84 -4.43 4.50 18.37
N VAL A 85 -3.47 4.14 19.22
CA VAL A 85 -3.67 3.51 20.53
C VAL A 85 -2.96 4.30 21.62
N PRO A 86 -3.46 5.49 22.05
CA PRO A 86 -2.75 6.37 22.97
C PRO A 86 -2.57 5.81 24.39
N SER A 87 -3.41 4.86 24.81
CA SER A 87 -3.39 4.29 26.15
C SER A 87 -2.27 3.25 26.31
N ARG A 88 -1.31 3.48 27.21
CA ARG A 88 -0.22 2.55 27.52
C ARG A 88 -0.70 1.14 27.94
N SER A 89 -1.83 1.05 28.64
CA SER A 89 -2.42 -0.25 29.01
C SER A 89 -2.97 -0.99 27.78
N ARG A 90 -3.64 -0.27 26.86
CA ARG A 90 -4.13 -0.85 25.60
C ARG A 90 -2.98 -1.23 24.67
N GLN A 91 -1.89 -0.45 24.62
CA GLN A 91 -0.68 -0.81 23.88
C GLN A 91 -0.08 -2.13 24.41
N ARG A 92 0.04 -2.30 25.73
CA ARG A 92 0.51 -3.58 26.32
C ARG A 92 -0.40 -4.76 25.97
N LEU A 93 -1.71 -4.57 26.00
CA LEU A 93 -2.68 -5.60 25.59
C LEU A 93 -2.52 -5.95 24.10
N LEU A 94 -2.36 -4.93 23.24
CA LEU A 94 -2.13 -5.11 21.81
C LEU A 94 -0.81 -5.86 21.53
N HIS A 95 0.28 -5.51 22.24
CA HIS A 95 1.55 -6.23 22.12
C HIS A 95 1.41 -7.71 22.55
N GLY A 96 0.69 -7.99 23.64
CA GLY A 96 0.40 -9.35 24.06
C GLY A 96 -0.40 -10.13 23.02
N PHE A 97 -1.41 -9.49 22.44
CA PHE A 97 -2.20 -10.05 21.34
C PHE A 97 -1.34 -10.32 20.09
N LEU A 98 -0.53 -9.37 19.65
CA LEU A 98 0.35 -9.52 18.49
C LEU A 98 1.34 -10.68 18.67
N ARG A 99 1.96 -10.80 19.87
CA ARG A 99 2.84 -11.93 20.20
C ARG A 99 2.11 -13.27 20.14
N PHE A 100 0.91 -13.35 20.71
CA PHE A 100 0.10 -14.57 20.67
C PHE A 100 -0.35 -14.89 19.24
N PHE A 101 -0.84 -13.92 18.50
CA PHE A 101 -1.31 -14.09 17.13
C PHE A 101 -0.17 -14.55 16.21
N ASN A 102 1.00 -13.94 16.32
CA ASN A 102 2.16 -14.23 15.47
C ASN A 102 3.03 -15.42 15.97
N ARG A 103 2.68 -16.09 17.05
CA ARG A 103 3.51 -17.16 17.66
C ARG A 103 3.88 -18.30 16.72
N ARG A 104 3.14 -18.49 15.62
CA ARG A 104 3.39 -19.52 14.62
C ARG A 104 3.80 -18.95 13.25
N LEU A 105 3.95 -17.64 13.13
CA LEU A 105 4.23 -16.96 11.86
C LEU A 105 5.48 -17.53 11.18
N VAL A 106 6.57 -17.69 11.91
CA VAL A 106 7.84 -18.25 11.41
C VAL A 106 7.65 -19.57 10.67
N LYS A 107 6.78 -20.46 11.16
CA LYS A 107 6.51 -21.78 10.54
C LYS A 107 5.87 -21.70 9.16
N HIS A 108 5.36 -20.54 8.79
CA HIS A 108 4.66 -20.31 7.52
C HIS A 108 5.45 -19.42 6.55
N VAL A 109 6.60 -18.88 6.96
CA VAL A 109 7.49 -18.11 6.10
C VAL A 109 8.52 -19.04 5.48
N PRO A 110 8.74 -19.02 4.16
CA PRO A 110 9.79 -19.80 3.51
C PRO A 110 11.16 -19.55 4.15
N PRO A 111 12.03 -20.58 4.31
CA PRO A 111 13.33 -20.44 4.96
C PRO A 111 14.22 -19.35 4.35
N GLU A 112 14.21 -19.20 3.03
CA GLU A 112 14.95 -18.15 2.32
C GLU A 112 14.54 -16.74 2.77
N TYR A 113 13.24 -16.46 2.89
CA TYR A 113 12.77 -15.16 3.37
C TYR A 113 12.99 -14.98 4.86
N GLN A 114 12.99 -16.06 5.65
CA GLN A 114 13.41 -15.98 7.05
C GLN A 114 14.87 -15.53 7.15
N ALA A 115 15.77 -16.08 6.33
CA ALA A 115 17.19 -15.72 6.30
C ALA A 115 17.40 -14.28 5.80
N GLU A 116 16.67 -13.84 4.76
CA GLU A 116 16.73 -12.48 4.23
C GLU A 116 16.25 -11.46 5.29
N ILE A 117 15.11 -11.71 5.96
CA ILE A 117 14.60 -10.86 7.04
C ILE A 117 15.54 -10.86 8.25
N TYR A 118 16.17 -11.99 8.57
CA TYR A 118 17.15 -12.10 9.63
C TYR A 118 18.38 -11.23 9.33
N GLY A 119 18.92 -11.32 8.12
CA GLY A 119 20.04 -10.48 7.68
C GLY A 119 19.70 -8.99 7.78
N LEU A 120 18.54 -8.58 7.26
CA LEU A 120 18.03 -7.21 7.35
C LEU A 120 17.91 -6.73 8.79
N SER A 121 17.45 -7.59 9.70
CA SER A 121 17.24 -7.26 11.10
C SER A 121 18.52 -6.95 11.91
N GLN A 122 19.68 -7.31 11.37
CA GLN A 122 20.96 -7.02 12.05
C GLN A 122 21.29 -5.51 12.06
N SER A 123 20.63 -4.71 11.21
CA SER A 123 20.75 -3.24 11.18
C SER A 123 19.53 -2.53 11.80
N ALA A 124 18.57 -3.27 12.35
CA ALA A 124 17.39 -2.66 12.96
C ALA A 124 17.69 -2.09 14.36
N SER A 125 17.06 -0.95 14.70
CA SER A 125 17.26 -0.26 15.98
C SER A 125 16.80 -1.11 17.17
N HIS A 126 17.55 -1.09 18.26
CA HIS A 126 17.16 -1.67 19.55
C HIS A 126 16.16 -0.82 20.36
N ALA A 127 15.86 0.41 19.91
CA ALA A 127 14.93 1.32 20.59
C ALA A 127 13.51 0.73 20.74
N TYR A 128 13.15 -0.23 19.90
CA TYR A 128 11.81 -0.83 19.84
C TYR A 128 11.76 -2.29 20.35
N ASP A 129 12.79 -2.75 21.09
CA ASP A 129 12.85 -4.11 21.65
C ASP A 129 11.71 -4.41 22.65
N PHE A 130 11.07 -3.36 23.18
CA PHE A 130 9.86 -3.50 23.99
C PHE A 130 8.66 -4.10 23.22
N ILE A 131 8.63 -3.99 21.90
CA ILE A 131 7.64 -4.65 21.02
C ILE A 131 8.03 -6.10 20.80
N ALA A 132 9.23 -6.33 20.26
CA ALA A 132 9.85 -7.63 20.04
C ALA A 132 11.34 -7.43 19.67
N PRO A 133 12.21 -8.46 19.82
CA PRO A 133 13.56 -8.44 19.28
C PRO A 133 13.58 -8.13 17.78
N PRO A 134 14.65 -7.52 17.23
CA PRO A 134 14.70 -7.02 15.85
C PRO A 134 14.17 -7.97 14.78
N TYR A 135 14.65 -9.21 14.73
CA TYR A 135 14.17 -10.19 13.75
C TYR A 135 12.66 -10.46 13.83
N GLN A 136 12.15 -10.68 15.05
CA GLN A 136 10.73 -10.95 15.23
C GLN A 136 9.89 -9.71 14.91
N ARG A 137 10.37 -8.53 15.24
CA ARG A 137 9.70 -7.26 14.97
C ARG A 137 9.58 -7.02 13.45
N LEU A 138 10.66 -7.17 12.70
CA LEU A 138 10.62 -7.03 11.24
C LEU A 138 9.73 -8.11 10.60
N LEU A 139 9.79 -9.34 11.10
CA LEU A 139 8.89 -10.40 10.63
C LEU A 139 7.40 -10.04 10.90
N TYR A 140 7.09 -9.42 12.04
CA TYR A 140 5.74 -8.94 12.33
C TYR A 140 5.33 -7.78 11.42
N PHE A 141 6.26 -6.91 11.04
CA PHE A 141 5.99 -5.82 10.10
C PHE A 141 5.63 -6.32 8.71
N HIS A 142 6.18 -7.45 8.25
CA HIS A 142 5.76 -8.10 7.02
C HIS A 142 4.29 -8.58 7.07
N GLY A 143 3.82 -8.93 8.27
CA GLY A 143 2.41 -9.25 8.50
C GLY A 143 1.56 -8.06 8.95
N ALA A 144 2.13 -6.87 9.14
CA ALA A 144 1.40 -5.73 9.70
C ALA A 144 0.32 -5.20 8.75
N HIS A 145 0.59 -5.18 7.45
CA HIS A 145 -0.40 -4.91 6.41
C HIS A 145 -1.61 -5.86 6.58
N ASP A 146 -1.34 -7.14 6.69
CA ASP A 146 -2.34 -8.19 6.84
C ASP A 146 -3.11 -8.07 8.15
N ILE A 147 -2.42 -7.74 9.25
CA ILE A 147 -3.03 -7.53 10.57
C ILE A 147 -3.92 -6.29 10.56
N GLY A 148 -3.49 -5.21 9.91
CA GLY A 148 -4.30 -4.00 9.71
C GLY A 148 -5.62 -4.31 9.00
N HIS A 149 -5.58 -5.16 7.97
CA HIS A 149 -6.77 -5.67 7.28
C HIS A 149 -7.64 -6.56 8.16
N ALA A 150 -7.02 -7.43 8.96
CA ALA A 150 -7.75 -8.34 9.84
C ALA A 150 -8.50 -7.62 10.97
N LEU A 151 -7.96 -6.51 11.47
CA LEU A 151 -8.57 -5.67 12.51
C LEU A 151 -9.61 -4.67 11.97
N GLN A 152 -9.76 -4.54 10.70
CA GLN A 152 -10.85 -4.02 9.84
C GLN A 152 -11.54 -2.68 10.16
N ASP A 153 -11.38 -2.07 11.31
CA ASP A 153 -12.07 -0.81 11.67
C ASP A 153 -11.19 0.44 11.48
N LEU A 154 -9.95 0.24 11.08
CA LEU A 154 -9.03 1.31 10.73
C LEU A 154 -9.11 1.50 9.21
N ALA A 155 -9.87 2.45 8.71
CA ALA A 155 -10.03 2.81 7.30
C ALA A 155 -8.70 3.25 6.61
N LEU A 156 -7.67 2.40 6.70
CA LEU A 156 -6.29 2.71 6.30
C LEU A 156 -5.94 2.19 4.90
N VAL A 157 -6.87 1.47 4.24
CA VAL A 157 -6.53 0.78 3.00
C VAL A 157 -7.68 0.83 2.01
N GLY A 158 -7.38 1.40 0.85
CA GLY A 158 -8.21 1.32 -0.34
C GLY A 158 -7.28 1.23 -1.55
N CYS A 159 -7.36 0.19 -2.35
CA CYS A 159 -6.51 0.05 -3.53
C CYS A 159 -7.36 0.03 -4.80
N THR A 160 -6.79 0.52 -5.88
CA THR A 160 -7.39 0.42 -7.22
C THR A 160 -6.34 -0.10 -8.17
N SER A 161 -6.62 -1.21 -8.85
CA SER A 161 -5.76 -1.77 -9.89
C SER A 161 -6.61 -2.10 -11.12
N PHE A 162 -5.99 -2.04 -12.28
CA PHE A 162 -6.61 -2.47 -13.52
C PHE A 162 -5.55 -2.92 -14.52
N ALA A 163 -5.95 -3.79 -15.42
CA ALA A 163 -5.15 -4.23 -16.56
C ALA A 163 -6.00 -4.11 -17.84
N LEU A 164 -5.37 -3.68 -18.91
CA LEU A 164 -6.01 -3.55 -20.22
C LEU A 164 -5.01 -3.88 -21.33
N TRP A 165 -5.52 -4.45 -22.42
CA TRP A 165 -4.73 -4.89 -23.57
C TRP A 165 -5.54 -4.85 -24.86
N GLY A 166 -4.97 -5.27 -25.97
CA GLY A 166 -5.66 -5.32 -27.27
C GLY A 166 -6.17 -3.95 -27.69
N THR A 167 -7.45 -3.83 -28.00
CA THR A 167 -8.07 -2.58 -28.51
C THR A 167 -8.14 -1.46 -27.46
N HIS A 168 -7.93 -1.77 -26.19
CA HIS A 168 -7.94 -0.76 -25.12
C HIS A 168 -6.59 -0.03 -24.97
N THR A 169 -5.52 -0.51 -25.59
CA THR A 169 -4.18 0.11 -25.53
C THR A 169 -3.73 0.58 -26.91
N ALA A 170 -2.93 1.65 -26.94
CA ALA A 170 -2.51 2.28 -28.19
C ALA A 170 -1.62 1.39 -29.07
N ASP A 171 -0.90 0.45 -28.48
CA ASP A 171 0.01 -0.48 -29.15
C ASP A 171 -0.43 -1.95 -29.05
N GLY A 172 -1.60 -2.21 -28.49
CA GLY A 172 -2.15 -3.55 -28.28
C GLY A 172 -1.52 -4.34 -27.13
N LYS A 173 -0.49 -3.80 -26.47
CA LYS A 173 0.22 -4.47 -25.38
C LYS A 173 -0.51 -4.33 -24.04
N LEU A 174 -0.17 -5.23 -23.11
CA LEU A 174 -0.70 -5.20 -21.76
C LEU A 174 -0.18 -3.96 -21.01
N LEU A 175 -1.12 -3.16 -20.49
CA LEU A 175 -0.86 -2.06 -19.55
C LEU A 175 -1.57 -2.35 -18.24
N ILE A 176 -0.87 -2.12 -17.13
CA ILE A 176 -1.42 -2.30 -15.79
C ILE A 176 -1.20 -1.02 -15.01
N GLY A 177 -2.26 -0.49 -14.39
CA GLY A 177 -2.21 0.68 -13.52
C GLY A 177 -2.66 0.33 -12.10
N ARG A 178 -2.00 0.91 -11.08
CA ARG A 178 -2.35 0.65 -9.69
C ARG A 178 -2.05 1.84 -8.77
N ASN A 179 -3.01 2.18 -7.90
CA ASN A 179 -2.80 2.99 -6.70
C ASN A 179 -2.76 2.09 -5.45
N PHE A 180 -1.69 2.21 -4.66
CA PHE A 180 -1.57 1.57 -3.36
C PHE A 180 -1.93 2.56 -2.25
N ASP A 181 -3.21 2.58 -1.92
CA ASP A 181 -3.76 3.45 -0.89
C ASP A 181 -3.56 2.80 0.48
N PHE A 182 -2.34 2.86 0.97
CA PHE A 182 -1.94 2.43 2.30
C PHE A 182 -1.37 3.62 3.06
N TYR A 183 -2.07 4.05 4.11
CA TYR A 183 -1.68 5.21 4.88
C TYR A 183 -1.30 4.86 6.31
N ALA A 184 -0.02 4.96 6.61
CA ALA A 184 0.54 4.80 7.95
C ALA A 184 1.17 6.11 8.48
N GLY A 185 0.63 7.26 8.07
CA GLY A 185 1.18 8.59 8.32
C GLY A 185 1.97 9.14 7.14
N ASP A 186 2.13 10.46 7.08
CA ASP A 186 2.81 11.11 5.94
C ASP A 186 4.28 10.66 5.86
N ALA A 187 4.99 10.61 7.00
CA ALA A 187 6.38 10.15 7.09
C ALA A 187 6.60 8.72 6.59
N PHE A 188 5.57 7.86 6.60
CA PHE A 188 5.68 6.49 6.10
C PHE A 188 5.93 6.42 4.59
N SER A 189 5.43 7.37 3.82
CA SER A 189 5.54 7.40 2.36
C SER A 189 6.67 8.27 1.81
N GLU A 190 7.42 8.98 2.69
CA GLU A 190 8.49 9.89 2.29
C GLU A 190 9.70 9.14 1.71
N GLU A 191 10.11 8.05 2.36
CA GLU A 191 11.30 7.27 1.98
C GLU A 191 10.90 6.09 1.07
N LYS A 192 10.14 6.38 0.01
CA LYS A 192 9.74 5.39 -0.99
C LYS A 192 10.96 4.80 -1.69
N MET A 193 10.96 3.48 -1.84
CA MET A 193 12.09 2.74 -2.38
C MET A 193 11.67 1.83 -3.52
N ILE A 194 12.51 1.74 -4.54
CA ILE A 194 12.43 0.73 -5.58
C ILE A 194 13.60 -0.22 -5.34
N ALA A 195 13.29 -1.48 -5.05
CA ALA A 195 14.30 -2.50 -4.85
C ALA A 195 14.42 -3.36 -6.11
N PHE A 196 15.61 -3.38 -6.68
CA PHE A 196 16.02 -4.30 -7.74
C PHE A 196 16.75 -5.46 -7.10
N VAL A 197 16.20 -6.65 -7.23
CA VAL A 197 16.68 -7.85 -6.53
C VAL A 197 17.19 -8.85 -7.54
N HIS A 198 18.45 -9.29 -7.35
CA HIS A 198 19.09 -10.35 -8.11
C HIS A 198 19.36 -11.54 -7.19
N PRO A 199 18.38 -12.45 -7.02
CA PRO A 199 18.57 -13.64 -6.20
C PRO A 199 19.49 -14.64 -6.91
N ASP A 200 20.22 -15.45 -6.15
CA ASP A 200 20.99 -16.58 -6.66
C ASP A 200 20.10 -17.69 -7.23
N THR A 201 18.84 -17.75 -6.81
CA THR A 201 17.82 -18.66 -7.32
C THR A 201 16.51 -17.92 -7.63
N GLY A 202 15.95 -18.20 -8.81
CA GLY A 202 14.74 -17.54 -9.32
C GLY A 202 15.04 -16.33 -10.19
N TYR A 203 14.00 -15.58 -10.52
CA TYR A 203 14.07 -14.46 -11.47
C TYR A 203 14.49 -13.16 -10.80
N LYS A 204 15.29 -12.35 -11.49
CA LYS A 204 15.52 -10.94 -11.15
C LYS A 204 14.18 -10.21 -11.17
N HIS A 205 13.96 -9.32 -10.21
CA HIS A 205 12.70 -8.60 -10.11
C HIS A 205 12.86 -7.22 -9.45
N ALA A 206 11.93 -6.33 -9.78
CA ALA A 206 11.82 -5.01 -9.18
C ALA A 206 10.58 -4.94 -8.28
N LEU A 207 10.72 -4.29 -7.13
CA LEU A 207 9.67 -4.05 -6.14
C LEU A 207 9.52 -2.57 -5.88
N VAL A 208 8.29 -2.06 -5.80
CA VAL A 208 8.02 -0.77 -5.15
C VAL A 208 7.71 -1.06 -3.69
N THR A 209 8.56 -0.56 -2.80
CA THR A 209 8.58 -0.95 -1.39
C THR A 209 8.99 0.21 -0.47
N TRP A 210 9.33 -0.10 0.75
CA TRP A 210 9.86 0.81 1.77
C TRP A 210 10.93 0.11 2.60
N PRO A 211 11.81 0.86 3.31
CA PRO A 211 12.85 0.28 4.16
C PRO A 211 12.30 -0.73 5.16
N GLY A 212 12.96 -1.86 5.31
CA GLY A 212 12.53 -2.93 6.22
C GLY A 212 11.57 -3.97 5.63
N MET A 213 11.12 -3.79 4.37
CA MET A 213 10.18 -4.68 3.71
C MET A 213 10.86 -5.46 2.57
N VAL A 214 10.91 -6.78 2.65
CA VAL A 214 11.39 -7.67 1.58
C VAL A 214 10.25 -8.31 0.79
N GLY A 215 9.04 -8.24 1.30
CA GLY A 215 7.83 -8.69 0.61
C GLY A 215 7.41 -7.74 -0.51
N ALA A 216 6.55 -8.22 -1.41
CA ALA A 216 6.07 -7.46 -2.56
C ALA A 216 4.63 -6.96 -2.34
N VAL A 217 4.37 -5.71 -2.70
CA VAL A 217 3.02 -5.14 -2.82
C VAL A 217 2.73 -4.68 -4.25
N SER A 218 3.77 -4.34 -5.01
CA SER A 218 3.78 -4.05 -6.45
C SER A 218 5.15 -4.42 -7.00
N GLY A 219 5.21 -5.09 -8.15
CA GLY A 219 6.50 -5.42 -8.77
C GLY A 219 6.36 -6.11 -10.10
N MET A 220 7.52 -6.27 -10.78
CA MET A 220 7.64 -6.98 -12.04
C MET A 220 8.98 -7.72 -12.09
N ASN A 221 8.98 -8.94 -12.64
CA ASN A 221 10.21 -9.71 -12.85
C ASN A 221 10.73 -9.62 -14.29
N GLU A 222 11.91 -10.18 -14.52
CA GLU A 222 12.57 -10.18 -15.84
C GLU A 222 11.79 -10.95 -16.93
N LYS A 223 10.85 -11.81 -16.55
CA LYS A 223 9.95 -12.47 -17.50
C LYS A 223 8.75 -11.59 -17.89
N GLY A 224 8.60 -10.41 -17.26
CA GLY A 224 7.45 -9.52 -17.44
C GLY A 224 6.21 -10.06 -16.74
N LEU A 225 6.37 -10.85 -15.70
CA LEU A 225 5.27 -11.17 -14.80
C LEU A 225 5.17 -10.07 -13.75
N THR A 226 3.98 -9.51 -13.57
CA THR A 226 3.71 -8.45 -12.60
C THR A 226 2.83 -8.94 -11.48
N VAL A 227 2.95 -8.32 -10.31
CA VAL A 227 2.02 -8.49 -9.21
C VAL A 227 1.60 -7.15 -8.63
N THR A 228 0.33 -7.03 -8.25
CA THR A 228 -0.16 -5.99 -7.33
C THR A 228 -1.16 -6.62 -6.37
N ILE A 229 -1.19 -6.18 -5.11
CA ILE A 229 -2.11 -6.72 -4.11
C ILE A 229 -3.17 -5.69 -3.71
N ASN A 230 -4.42 -6.13 -3.60
CA ASN A 230 -5.55 -5.30 -3.17
C ASN A 230 -6.32 -6.01 -2.07
N ALA A 231 -6.59 -5.31 -0.98
CA ALA A 231 -7.38 -5.85 0.12
C ALA A 231 -8.78 -6.28 -0.31
N GLY A 232 -9.21 -7.43 0.16
CA GLY A 232 -10.59 -7.92 0.05
C GLY A 232 -11.22 -8.21 1.42
N LYS A 233 -12.47 -8.64 1.45
CA LYS A 233 -13.14 -9.05 2.70
C LYS A 233 -13.83 -10.40 2.56
N SER A 234 -13.35 -11.38 3.34
CA SER A 234 -13.98 -12.71 3.48
C SER A 234 -13.73 -13.29 4.88
N GLY A 235 -13.08 -14.44 5.02
CA GLY A 235 -12.84 -15.09 6.30
C GLY A 235 -12.04 -14.27 7.32
N ILE A 236 -12.33 -14.43 8.64
CA ILE A 236 -11.50 -13.88 9.71
C ILE A 236 -10.40 -14.89 10.07
N PRO A 237 -9.14 -14.44 10.21
CA PRO A 237 -8.07 -15.31 10.66
C PRO A 237 -8.13 -15.53 12.17
N PHE A 238 -7.77 -16.77 12.61
CA PHE A 238 -7.59 -17.07 14.04
C PHE A 238 -6.13 -17.02 14.49
N THR A 239 -5.17 -17.03 13.55
CA THR A 239 -3.74 -17.01 13.79
C THR A 239 -3.02 -16.55 12.53
N ALA A 240 -1.86 -15.90 12.68
CA ALA A 240 -1.00 -15.55 11.57
C ALA A 240 -0.50 -16.80 10.81
N ARG A 241 -0.37 -16.63 9.51
CA ARG A 241 0.19 -17.60 8.56
C ARG A 241 1.12 -16.87 7.60
N THR A 242 1.30 -17.35 6.35
CA THR A 242 2.15 -16.68 5.37
C THR A 242 1.61 -15.26 5.08
N PRO A 243 2.41 -14.20 5.30
CA PRO A 243 2.05 -12.85 4.88
C PRO A 243 1.82 -12.79 3.38
N ILE A 244 0.79 -12.06 2.95
CA ILE A 244 0.45 -11.96 1.52
C ILE A 244 1.58 -11.32 0.71
N SER A 245 2.30 -10.37 1.29
CA SER A 245 3.45 -9.73 0.67
C SER A 245 4.58 -10.72 0.34
N LEU A 246 4.76 -11.77 1.15
CA LEU A 246 5.74 -12.83 0.89
C LEU A 246 5.23 -13.81 -0.16
N VAL A 247 3.92 -14.06 -0.26
CA VAL A 247 3.33 -14.83 -1.37
C VAL A 247 3.51 -14.09 -2.69
N ALA A 248 3.23 -12.79 -2.73
CA ALA A 248 3.44 -11.95 -3.90
C ALA A 248 4.93 -11.89 -4.30
N ARG A 249 5.86 -11.84 -3.32
CA ARG A 249 7.30 -11.92 -3.55
C ARG A 249 7.70 -13.27 -4.16
N GLU A 250 7.17 -14.38 -3.66
CA GLU A 250 7.45 -15.71 -4.18
C GLU A 250 6.96 -15.86 -5.63
N ILE A 251 5.80 -15.29 -5.95
CA ILE A 251 5.29 -15.23 -7.32
C ILE A 251 6.27 -14.47 -8.22
N LEU A 252 6.73 -13.28 -7.82
CA LEU A 252 7.71 -12.52 -8.61
C LEU A 252 9.03 -13.27 -8.80
N GLN A 253 9.48 -13.98 -7.78
CA GLN A 253 10.77 -14.67 -7.83
C GLN A 253 10.73 -15.97 -8.64
N TYR A 254 9.59 -16.66 -8.72
CA TYR A 254 9.53 -18.03 -9.25
C TYR A 254 8.47 -18.28 -10.33
N ALA A 255 7.61 -17.32 -10.64
CA ALA A 255 6.59 -17.48 -11.68
C ALA A 255 7.02 -16.78 -12.98
N ALA A 256 6.79 -17.43 -14.11
CA ALA A 256 6.90 -16.84 -15.44
C ALA A 256 5.52 -16.67 -16.11
N THR A 257 4.53 -17.44 -15.67
CA THR A 257 3.18 -17.51 -16.22
C THR A 257 2.12 -17.27 -15.13
N THR A 258 0.89 -16.97 -15.55
CA THR A 258 -0.24 -16.85 -14.64
C THR A 258 -0.54 -18.16 -13.92
N ASP A 259 -0.35 -19.31 -14.58
CA ASP A 259 -0.55 -20.64 -13.97
C ASP A 259 0.52 -20.97 -12.91
N ASP A 260 1.78 -20.55 -13.12
CA ASP A 260 2.81 -20.63 -12.08
C ASP A 260 2.41 -19.81 -10.84
N ALA A 261 1.91 -18.59 -11.04
CA ALA A 261 1.45 -17.73 -9.96
C ALA A 261 0.30 -18.37 -9.17
N VAL A 262 -0.69 -18.96 -9.86
CA VAL A 262 -1.80 -19.69 -9.25
C VAL A 262 -1.30 -20.89 -8.45
N ARG A 263 -0.34 -21.65 -8.98
CA ARG A 263 0.26 -22.83 -8.33
C ARG A 263 0.97 -22.41 -7.03
N ILE A 264 1.76 -21.34 -7.05
CA ILE A 264 2.44 -20.80 -5.87
C ILE A 264 1.42 -20.35 -4.82
N ALA A 265 0.41 -19.56 -5.21
CA ALA A 265 -0.61 -19.09 -4.30
C ALA A 265 -1.38 -20.23 -3.62
N ARG A 266 -1.66 -21.33 -4.33
CA ARG A 266 -2.34 -22.54 -3.79
C ARG A 266 -1.51 -23.27 -2.74
N GLN A 267 -0.19 -23.21 -2.83
CA GLN A 267 0.71 -23.88 -1.87
C GLN A 267 0.80 -23.13 -0.53
N ARG A 268 0.41 -21.85 -0.49
CA ARG A 268 0.54 -21.01 0.71
C ARG A 268 -0.78 -20.86 1.45
N LYS A 269 -0.71 -20.99 2.77
CA LYS A 269 -1.83 -20.69 3.65
C LYS A 269 -1.72 -19.26 4.13
N VAL A 270 -2.58 -18.39 3.63
CA VAL A 270 -2.66 -16.98 4.05
C VAL A 270 -3.60 -16.81 5.24
N PHE A 271 -3.53 -15.66 5.88
CA PHE A 271 -4.44 -15.32 6.99
C PHE A 271 -5.27 -14.06 6.72
N VAL A 272 -5.16 -13.49 5.52
CA VAL A 272 -5.93 -12.33 5.09
C VAL A 272 -6.78 -12.64 3.87
N SER A 273 -7.63 -11.71 3.53
CA SER A 273 -8.46 -11.73 2.32
C SER A 273 -7.92 -10.69 1.36
N GLU A 274 -7.28 -11.15 0.28
CA GLU A 274 -6.56 -10.32 -0.69
C GLU A 274 -6.80 -10.77 -2.12
N SER A 275 -6.80 -9.82 -3.06
CA SER A 275 -6.70 -10.06 -4.49
C SER A 275 -5.27 -9.76 -4.95
N ILE A 276 -4.65 -10.69 -5.65
CA ILE A 276 -3.38 -10.51 -6.35
C ILE A 276 -3.72 -10.36 -7.83
N LEU A 277 -3.55 -9.16 -8.40
CA LEU A 277 -3.61 -8.99 -9.84
C LEU A 277 -2.24 -9.39 -10.41
N VAL A 278 -2.26 -10.37 -11.28
CA VAL A 278 -1.08 -10.89 -11.99
C VAL A 278 -1.23 -10.60 -13.46
N GLY A 279 -0.27 -9.89 -14.04
CA GLY A 279 -0.17 -9.70 -15.49
C GLY A 279 1.03 -10.46 -16.04
N SER A 280 0.91 -10.99 -17.25
CA SER A 280 1.92 -11.81 -17.89
C SER A 280 2.23 -11.32 -19.31
N ALA A 281 3.50 -10.99 -19.56
CA ALA A 281 3.99 -10.67 -20.89
C ALA A 281 3.94 -11.87 -21.83
N VAL A 282 4.10 -13.08 -21.31
CA VAL A 282 4.14 -14.33 -22.10
C VAL A 282 2.75 -14.64 -22.64
N GLU A 283 1.74 -14.52 -21.80
CA GLU A 283 0.35 -14.83 -22.12
C GLU A 283 -0.42 -13.61 -22.64
N ARG A 284 0.12 -12.38 -22.44
CA ARG A 284 -0.49 -11.09 -22.82
C ARG A 284 -1.88 -10.91 -22.22
N GLU A 285 -2.04 -11.35 -20.98
CA GLU A 285 -3.28 -11.24 -20.22
C GLU A 285 -3.01 -10.91 -18.75
N ALA A 286 -4.06 -10.62 -18.03
CA ALA A 286 -4.02 -10.48 -16.59
C ALA A 286 -5.14 -11.27 -15.91
N ILE A 287 -4.89 -11.75 -14.69
CA ILE A 287 -5.85 -12.47 -13.87
C ILE A 287 -5.90 -11.90 -12.45
N LEU A 288 -6.97 -12.21 -11.72
CA LEU A 288 -7.02 -12.05 -10.26
C LEU A 288 -6.91 -13.41 -9.58
N ILE A 289 -5.96 -13.53 -8.67
CA ILE A 289 -5.91 -14.63 -7.71
C ILE A 289 -6.46 -14.09 -6.40
N GLU A 290 -7.64 -14.52 -6.02
CA GLU A 290 -8.36 -14.07 -4.84
C GLU A 290 -8.20 -15.10 -3.73
N VAL A 291 -7.59 -14.68 -2.62
CA VAL A 291 -7.26 -15.59 -1.51
C VAL A 291 -7.91 -15.13 -0.21
N SER A 292 -8.24 -16.09 0.62
CA SER A 292 -8.68 -15.87 2.00
C SER A 292 -8.22 -17.07 2.87
N PRO A 293 -8.37 -17.01 4.20
CA PRO A 293 -7.91 -18.11 5.07
C PRO A 293 -8.45 -19.50 4.72
N ARG A 294 -9.54 -19.60 3.97
CA ARG A 294 -10.23 -20.86 3.67
C ARG A 294 -10.48 -21.11 2.19
N LYS A 295 -10.36 -20.10 1.34
CA LYS A 295 -10.75 -20.20 -0.07
C LYS A 295 -9.69 -19.56 -0.95
N LEU A 296 -9.56 -20.05 -2.16
CA LEU A 296 -8.84 -19.42 -3.26
C LEU A 296 -9.74 -19.50 -4.49
N GLY A 297 -9.89 -18.37 -5.17
CA GLY A 297 -10.56 -18.25 -6.47
C GLY A 297 -9.62 -17.61 -7.48
N VAL A 298 -9.84 -17.89 -8.74
CA VAL A 298 -9.17 -17.23 -9.87
C VAL A 298 -10.26 -16.59 -10.71
N PHE A 299 -10.12 -15.31 -10.99
CA PHE A 299 -11.00 -14.60 -11.90
C PHE A 299 -10.22 -14.25 -13.17
N ARG A 300 -10.75 -14.64 -14.30
CA ARG A 300 -10.30 -14.29 -15.65
C ARG A 300 -11.44 -13.58 -16.35
N VAL A 301 -11.14 -12.57 -17.15
CA VAL A 301 -12.14 -11.97 -18.04
C VAL A 301 -12.36 -12.89 -19.23
N ASP A 302 -13.54 -12.80 -19.83
CA ASP A 302 -13.81 -13.53 -21.06
C ASP A 302 -12.81 -13.14 -22.16
N PRO A 303 -12.41 -14.05 -23.04
CA PRO A 303 -11.40 -13.78 -24.08
C PRO A 303 -11.72 -12.58 -24.99
N GLU A 304 -13.02 -12.26 -25.15
CA GLU A 304 -13.49 -11.11 -25.94
C GLU A 304 -13.30 -9.76 -25.19
N HIS A 305 -13.08 -9.82 -23.88
CA HIS A 305 -12.86 -8.64 -23.04
C HIS A 305 -11.39 -8.50 -22.70
N SER A 306 -10.83 -7.35 -22.97
CA SER A 306 -9.43 -7.01 -22.71
C SER A 306 -9.27 -5.94 -21.62
N LEU A 307 -10.14 -6.01 -20.60
CA LEU A 307 -10.19 -5.10 -19.47
C LEU A 307 -10.48 -5.87 -18.17
N LEU A 308 -9.53 -5.84 -17.25
CA LEU A 308 -9.65 -6.40 -15.89
C LEU A 308 -9.55 -5.26 -14.87
N MET A 309 -10.50 -5.17 -13.96
CA MET A 309 -10.50 -4.17 -12.88
C MET A 309 -10.51 -4.85 -11.52
N CYS A 310 -9.83 -4.25 -10.55
CA CYS A 310 -9.77 -4.73 -9.18
C CYS A 310 -9.78 -3.55 -8.20
N THR A 311 -10.78 -3.52 -7.33
CA THR A 311 -10.80 -2.62 -6.17
C THR A 311 -10.68 -3.45 -4.88
N ASN A 312 -11.58 -3.29 -3.91
CA ASN A 312 -11.47 -3.97 -2.62
C ASN A 312 -12.61 -4.97 -2.39
N HIS A 313 -13.05 -5.68 -3.43
CA HIS A 313 -14.01 -6.78 -3.34
C HIS A 313 -13.63 -7.91 -4.31
N PHE A 314 -14.09 -9.09 -4.03
CA PHE A 314 -13.82 -10.29 -4.81
C PHE A 314 -14.84 -10.49 -5.93
N GLN A 315 -14.38 -11.04 -7.06
CA GLN A 315 -15.15 -11.25 -8.30
C GLN A 315 -15.27 -12.73 -8.66
N SER A 316 -14.32 -13.59 -8.22
CA SER A 316 -14.31 -15.01 -8.59
C SER A 316 -15.46 -15.79 -7.95
N GLU A 317 -15.82 -16.88 -8.60
CA GLU A 317 -16.98 -17.72 -8.26
C GLU A 317 -17.02 -18.17 -6.78
N PRO A 318 -15.92 -18.63 -6.12
CA PRO A 318 -15.95 -19.03 -4.72
C PRO A 318 -16.41 -17.95 -3.73
N TYR A 319 -16.38 -16.67 -4.14
CA TYR A 319 -16.76 -15.52 -3.31
C TYR A 319 -18.09 -14.89 -3.70
N ARG A 320 -18.76 -15.36 -4.76
CA ARG A 320 -20.03 -14.78 -5.25
C ARG A 320 -21.11 -14.73 -4.16
N SER A 321 -21.20 -15.74 -3.32
CA SER A 321 -22.17 -15.82 -2.20
C SER A 321 -21.55 -15.51 -0.83
N ASP A 322 -20.31 -15.06 -0.76
CA ASP A 322 -19.64 -14.75 0.50
C ASP A 322 -20.25 -13.49 1.14
N ARG A 323 -20.87 -13.66 2.32
CA ARG A 323 -21.61 -12.59 3.01
C ARG A 323 -20.77 -11.34 3.32
N ARG A 324 -19.46 -11.51 3.56
CA ARG A 324 -18.58 -10.40 3.87
C ARG A 324 -18.16 -9.66 2.61
N ASN A 325 -17.92 -10.41 1.53
CA ASN A 325 -17.69 -9.82 0.22
C ASN A 325 -18.92 -9.04 -0.26
N LEU A 326 -20.12 -9.61 -0.15
CA LEU A 326 -21.36 -8.92 -0.49
C LEU A 326 -21.57 -7.65 0.35
N ARG A 327 -21.26 -7.70 1.66
CA ARG A 327 -21.31 -6.51 2.51
C ARG A 327 -20.28 -5.46 2.05
N GLN A 328 -19.06 -5.87 1.70
CA GLN A 328 -18.03 -4.98 1.17
C GLN A 328 -18.48 -4.30 -0.12
N ILE A 329 -19.10 -5.03 -1.04
CA ILE A 329 -19.69 -4.51 -2.28
C ILE A 329 -20.76 -3.46 -1.98
N ASN A 330 -21.69 -3.75 -1.08
CA ASN A 330 -22.88 -2.92 -0.84
C ASN A 330 -22.65 -1.75 0.11
N GLU A 331 -21.72 -1.86 1.05
CA GLU A 331 -21.59 -0.89 2.13
C GLU A 331 -20.31 -0.04 2.08
N SER A 332 -19.28 -0.45 1.29
CA SER A 332 -18.03 0.30 1.18
C SER A 332 -17.96 1.16 -0.08
N HIS A 333 -16.90 1.93 -0.19
CA HIS A 333 -16.58 2.71 -1.40
C HIS A 333 -15.98 1.87 -2.55
N SER A 334 -15.82 0.54 -2.36
CA SER A 334 -15.15 -0.34 -3.33
C SER A 334 -15.90 -0.40 -4.68
N MET A 335 -17.22 -0.67 -4.65
CA MET A 335 -18.03 -0.75 -5.85
C MET A 335 -18.18 0.62 -6.53
N TYR A 336 -18.23 1.70 -5.76
CA TYR A 336 -18.27 3.06 -6.31
C TYR A 336 -17.02 3.35 -7.16
N ARG A 337 -15.82 3.04 -6.63
CA ARG A 337 -14.57 3.18 -7.38
C ARG A 337 -14.50 2.23 -8.59
N PHE A 338 -15.01 1.02 -8.46
CA PHE A 338 -15.11 0.08 -9.57
C PHE A 338 -15.93 0.65 -10.72
N ASN A 339 -17.10 1.20 -10.43
CA ASN A 339 -17.99 1.81 -11.42
C ASN A 339 -17.36 3.08 -12.03
N ARG A 340 -16.69 3.91 -11.20
CA ARG A 340 -15.96 5.08 -11.74
C ARG A 340 -14.81 4.67 -12.64
N LEU A 341 -14.06 3.66 -12.25
CA LEU A 341 -12.97 3.12 -13.07
C LEU A 341 -13.49 2.57 -14.39
N HIS A 342 -14.60 1.83 -14.38
CA HIS A 342 -15.27 1.35 -15.57
C HIS A 342 -15.68 2.50 -16.51
N GLU A 343 -16.29 3.56 -15.97
CA GLU A 343 -16.66 4.76 -16.73
C GLU A 343 -15.44 5.40 -17.41
N LEU A 344 -14.33 5.56 -16.66
CA LEU A 344 -13.10 6.17 -17.18
C LEU A 344 -12.43 5.33 -18.27
N LEU A 345 -12.45 4.01 -18.14
CA LEU A 345 -11.76 3.10 -19.06
C LEU A 345 -12.59 2.74 -20.29
N SER A 346 -13.93 2.62 -20.16
CA SER A 346 -14.81 2.23 -21.28
C SER A 346 -15.05 3.35 -22.27
N SER A 347 -14.98 4.61 -21.86
CA SER A 347 -15.17 5.78 -22.71
C SER A 347 -13.87 6.38 -23.25
N ALA A 348 -12.72 5.89 -22.79
CA ALA A 348 -11.42 6.41 -23.19
C ALA A 348 -11.01 5.92 -24.58
N PRO A 349 -10.30 6.76 -25.38
CA PRO A 349 -9.56 6.26 -26.53
C PRO A 349 -8.44 5.31 -26.06
N PRO A 350 -7.85 4.49 -26.96
CA PRO A 350 -6.79 3.55 -26.57
C PRO A 350 -5.71 4.19 -25.68
N LEU A 351 -5.41 3.53 -24.56
CA LEU A 351 -4.61 4.13 -23.50
C LEU A 351 -3.10 3.99 -23.76
N THR A 352 -2.38 5.04 -23.36
CA THR A 352 -0.91 5.05 -23.23
C THR A 352 -0.55 5.11 -21.74
N PRO A 353 0.72 4.88 -21.34
CA PRO A 353 1.15 5.04 -19.95
C PRO A 353 0.78 6.41 -19.35
N GLN A 354 0.85 7.50 -20.15
CA GLN A 354 0.47 8.85 -19.71
C GLN A 354 -1.02 8.95 -19.38
N ARG A 355 -1.87 8.32 -20.19
CA ARG A 355 -3.33 8.29 -19.94
C ARG A 355 -3.66 7.39 -18.76
N VAL A 356 -2.96 6.28 -18.58
CA VAL A 356 -3.06 5.45 -17.35
C VAL A 356 -2.73 6.28 -16.11
N ALA A 357 -1.66 7.09 -16.15
CA ALA A 357 -1.34 8.03 -15.05
C ALA A 357 -2.49 9.01 -14.79
N SER A 358 -3.14 9.54 -15.84
CA SER A 358 -4.29 10.44 -15.69
C SER A 358 -5.49 9.74 -15.02
N VAL A 359 -5.76 8.48 -15.35
CA VAL A 359 -6.80 7.68 -14.68
C VAL A 359 -6.45 7.48 -13.19
N LEU A 360 -5.20 7.11 -12.87
CA LEU A 360 -4.73 6.94 -11.49
C LEU A 360 -4.78 8.24 -10.67
N ARG A 361 -4.71 9.40 -11.33
CA ARG A 361 -4.80 10.74 -10.73
C ARG A 361 -6.23 11.28 -10.62
N ASN A 362 -7.25 10.55 -11.10
CA ASN A 362 -8.63 11.03 -11.10
C ASN A 362 -9.16 11.20 -9.66
N ARG A 363 -9.69 12.38 -9.36
CA ARG A 363 -10.19 12.81 -8.05
C ARG A 363 -11.71 13.01 -8.01
N GLU A 364 -12.36 12.80 -9.14
CA GLU A 364 -13.80 12.97 -9.29
C GLU A 364 -14.56 11.65 -9.09
N GLY A 365 -15.83 11.74 -8.81
CA GLY A 365 -16.74 10.62 -8.71
C GLY A 365 -17.39 10.23 -10.04
N ILE A 366 -18.34 9.30 -9.98
CA ILE A 366 -19.16 8.87 -11.10
C ILE A 366 -19.84 10.11 -11.72
N HIS A 367 -19.85 10.19 -13.06
CA HIS A 367 -20.34 11.35 -13.83
C HIS A 367 -19.64 12.67 -13.47
N ASN A 368 -18.38 12.61 -13.10
CA ASN A 368 -17.54 13.75 -12.67
C ASN A 368 -18.11 14.49 -11.43
N ALA A 369 -18.82 13.76 -10.57
CA ALA A 369 -19.35 14.31 -9.33
C ALA A 369 -18.22 14.85 -8.45
N LYS A 370 -18.43 16.02 -7.83
CA LYS A 370 -17.51 16.60 -6.86
C LYS A 370 -17.61 15.84 -5.53
N LEU A 371 -16.54 15.15 -5.16
CA LEU A 371 -16.47 14.34 -3.94
C LEU A 371 -15.91 15.10 -2.73
N GLY A 372 -15.19 16.20 -3.00
CA GLY A 372 -14.26 16.79 -2.04
C GLY A 372 -12.94 15.99 -1.97
N TYR A 373 -11.84 16.71 -1.76
CA TYR A 373 -10.51 16.12 -1.75
C TYR A 373 -10.27 15.26 -0.51
N GLY A 374 -9.72 14.07 -0.72
CA GLY A 374 -9.52 13.07 0.33
C GLY A 374 -10.72 12.14 0.56
N ASN A 375 -11.72 12.17 -0.32
CA ASN A 375 -12.83 11.23 -0.27
C ASN A 375 -12.39 9.89 -0.88
N GLU A 376 -12.57 8.81 -0.12
CA GLU A 376 -12.13 7.46 -0.50
C GLU A 376 -12.97 6.84 -1.65
N LYS A 377 -14.01 7.53 -2.12
CA LYS A 377 -14.73 7.21 -3.37
C LYS A 377 -13.93 7.57 -4.62
N ALA A 378 -12.93 8.44 -4.54
CA ALA A 378 -12.07 8.80 -5.66
C ALA A 378 -11.10 7.67 -6.01
N ILE A 379 -10.67 7.59 -7.28
CA ILE A 379 -9.56 6.71 -7.70
C ILE A 379 -8.25 7.16 -7.04
N ASN A 380 -7.99 8.47 -7.06
CA ASN A 380 -6.91 9.09 -6.27
C ASN A 380 -7.48 9.65 -4.97
N GLN A 381 -7.29 8.89 -3.90
CA GLN A 381 -7.76 9.26 -2.55
C GLN A 381 -6.87 10.29 -1.87
N LEU A 382 -5.80 10.75 -2.51
CA LEU A 382 -4.78 11.67 -1.97
C LEU A 382 -4.17 11.16 -0.64
N LEU A 383 -3.88 9.86 -0.59
CA LEU A 383 -3.24 9.20 0.55
C LEU A 383 -2.37 8.00 0.13
N ALA A 384 -2.30 7.68 -1.16
CA ALA A 384 -1.57 6.53 -1.66
C ALA A 384 -0.07 6.61 -1.33
N HIS A 385 0.50 5.50 -0.86
CA HIS A 385 1.94 5.35 -0.72
C HIS A 385 2.63 5.49 -2.09
N HIS A 386 2.10 4.81 -3.11
CA HIS A 386 2.59 4.93 -4.48
C HIS A 386 1.52 4.58 -5.51
N ALA A 387 1.73 5.06 -6.74
CA ALA A 387 1.13 4.48 -7.93
C ALA A 387 2.21 3.85 -8.79
N VAL A 388 1.83 2.82 -9.56
CA VAL A 388 2.72 2.13 -10.49
C VAL A 388 1.98 1.85 -11.79
N ILE A 389 2.72 1.91 -12.90
CA ILE A 389 2.27 1.50 -14.22
C ILE A 389 3.26 0.46 -14.74
N PHE A 390 2.76 -0.64 -15.29
CA PHE A 390 3.59 -1.65 -15.93
C PHE A 390 3.18 -1.82 -17.39
N GLN A 391 4.19 -2.00 -18.25
CA GLN A 391 4.06 -2.49 -19.63
C GLN A 391 4.92 -3.75 -19.75
N PRO A 392 4.35 -4.91 -19.43
CA PRO A 392 5.07 -6.16 -19.22
C PRO A 392 5.89 -6.66 -20.42
N GLU A 393 5.35 -6.57 -21.64
CA GLU A 393 6.04 -7.03 -22.85
C GLU A 393 7.34 -6.25 -23.11
N ASP A 394 7.38 -4.97 -22.77
CA ASP A 394 8.56 -4.12 -22.92
C ASP A 394 9.43 -4.06 -21.67
N ARG A 395 9.03 -4.71 -20.57
CA ARG A 395 9.70 -4.66 -19.27
C ARG A 395 9.78 -3.23 -18.71
N LEU A 396 8.84 -2.36 -19.09
CA LEU A 396 8.80 -0.99 -18.61
C LEU A 396 7.94 -0.86 -17.35
N MET A 397 8.44 -0.09 -16.40
CA MET A 397 7.76 0.22 -15.15
C MET A 397 7.87 1.71 -14.85
N TRP A 398 6.76 2.34 -14.44
CA TRP A 398 6.72 3.73 -13.96
C TRP A 398 6.28 3.76 -12.51
N VAL A 399 6.95 4.54 -11.67
CA VAL A 399 6.65 4.69 -10.24
C VAL A 399 6.44 6.16 -9.92
N SER A 400 5.32 6.47 -9.26
CA SER A 400 5.02 7.85 -8.87
C SER A 400 5.94 8.35 -7.75
N THR A 401 6.37 9.60 -7.87
CA THR A 401 7.05 10.33 -6.79
C THR A 401 6.02 10.93 -5.80
N HIS A 402 6.51 11.55 -4.73
CA HIS A 402 5.68 12.33 -3.81
C HIS A 402 5.24 13.67 -4.47
N PRO A 403 4.07 14.25 -4.11
CA PRO A 403 3.08 13.73 -3.16
C PRO A 403 2.07 12.79 -3.83
N TYR A 404 1.70 11.71 -3.16
CA TYR A 404 0.72 10.72 -3.63
C TYR A 404 1.04 10.24 -5.07
N PRO A 405 0.09 9.88 -5.94
CA PRO A 405 0.33 9.66 -7.37
C PRO A 405 0.34 10.95 -8.21
N LEU A 406 0.38 12.13 -7.58
CA LEU A 406 0.40 13.43 -8.26
C LEU A 406 1.79 13.84 -8.74
N GLY A 407 2.85 13.40 -8.05
CA GLY A 407 4.22 13.64 -8.48
C GLY A 407 4.52 13.02 -9.84
N SER A 408 5.71 13.27 -10.38
CA SER A 408 6.13 12.65 -11.66
C SER A 408 6.17 11.13 -11.55
N PHE A 409 6.00 10.41 -12.66
CA PHE A 409 6.25 8.98 -12.71
C PHE A 409 7.61 8.74 -13.34
N VAL A 410 8.52 8.20 -12.55
CA VAL A 410 9.88 7.82 -12.98
C VAL A 410 9.81 6.46 -13.67
N ALA A 411 10.39 6.38 -14.87
CA ALA A 411 10.36 5.20 -15.72
C ALA A 411 11.63 4.36 -15.56
N TYR A 412 11.48 3.03 -15.58
CA TYR A 412 12.58 2.07 -15.54
C TYR A 412 12.39 1.04 -16.67
N ASP A 413 13.43 0.86 -17.48
CA ASP A 413 13.57 -0.26 -18.40
C ASP A 413 14.28 -1.40 -17.67
N LEU A 414 13.51 -2.37 -17.19
CA LEU A 414 14.06 -3.47 -16.38
C LEU A 414 15.03 -4.36 -17.16
N THR A 415 14.94 -4.43 -18.49
CA THR A 415 15.93 -5.14 -19.30
C THR A 415 17.30 -4.49 -19.17
N LYS A 416 17.35 -3.16 -19.27
CA LYS A 416 18.59 -2.39 -19.10
C LYS A 416 19.07 -2.42 -17.65
N VAL A 417 18.16 -2.22 -16.69
CA VAL A 417 18.49 -2.28 -15.26
C VAL A 417 19.15 -3.62 -14.94
N PHE A 418 18.49 -4.73 -15.27
CA PHE A 418 19.00 -6.06 -14.94
C PHE A 418 20.30 -6.42 -15.67
N SER A 419 20.52 -5.93 -16.88
CA SER A 419 21.80 -6.13 -17.58
C SER A 419 22.95 -5.33 -16.96
N ARG A 420 22.67 -4.14 -16.39
CA ARG A 420 23.67 -3.29 -15.73
C ARG A 420 23.99 -3.72 -14.30
N MET A 421 23.07 -4.44 -13.65
CA MET A 421 23.21 -4.85 -12.25
C MET A 421 24.45 -5.72 -12.01
N ASP A 422 24.85 -6.51 -12.98
CA ASP A 422 26.02 -7.37 -12.88
C ASP A 422 27.36 -6.58 -12.99
N THR A 423 27.31 -5.37 -13.51
CA THR A 423 28.50 -4.52 -13.73
C THR A 423 28.65 -3.40 -12.70
N LEU A 424 27.64 -3.13 -11.88
CA LEU A 424 27.60 -2.09 -10.82
C LEU A 424 28.44 -0.84 -11.17
N SER A 425 28.30 -0.31 -12.40
CA SER A 425 28.97 0.95 -12.73
C SER A 425 28.40 2.03 -11.81
N VAL A 426 29.29 2.69 -11.09
CA VAL A 426 28.98 3.66 -10.05
C VAL A 426 28.33 4.92 -10.65
N ASP A 427 28.51 5.12 -11.94
CA ASP A 427 28.13 6.35 -12.64
C ASP A 427 26.81 6.19 -13.38
N GLY A 428 25.69 6.40 -12.73
CA GLY A 428 24.52 6.59 -13.54
C GLY A 428 23.18 6.29 -12.89
N ALA A 429 22.25 7.17 -13.18
CA ALA A 429 20.83 6.93 -13.03
C ALA A 429 20.44 5.65 -13.79
N VAL A 430 19.58 4.85 -13.19
CA VAL A 430 19.02 3.66 -13.84
C VAL A 430 17.64 3.92 -14.44
N ASP A 431 17.12 5.15 -14.25
CA ASP A 431 15.83 5.58 -14.80
C ASP A 431 15.95 6.01 -16.28
N GLU A 432 14.84 5.91 -16.98
CA GLU A 432 14.67 6.35 -18.37
C GLU A 432 14.04 7.75 -18.41
N GLY A 433 14.85 8.80 -18.25
CA GLY A 433 14.37 10.18 -18.16
C GLY A 433 13.45 10.61 -19.32
N ARG A 434 13.66 10.07 -20.54
CA ARG A 434 12.83 10.36 -21.73
C ARG A 434 11.40 9.79 -21.62
N LEU A 435 11.19 8.77 -20.80
CA LEU A 435 9.89 8.13 -20.56
C LEU A 435 9.20 8.67 -19.30
N ARG A 436 9.82 9.59 -18.57
CA ARG A 436 9.24 10.20 -17.36
C ARG A 436 7.92 10.89 -17.69
N ILE A 437 6.88 10.59 -16.92
CA ILE A 437 5.58 11.27 -17.03
C ILE A 437 5.61 12.47 -16.06
N PRO A 438 5.33 13.69 -16.51
CA PRO A 438 5.36 14.88 -15.66
C PRO A 438 4.39 14.78 -14.47
N GLU A 439 4.65 15.59 -13.45
CA GLU A 439 3.72 15.77 -12.33
C GLU A 439 2.36 16.31 -12.77
N ASP A 440 1.34 16.05 -11.94
CA ASP A 440 0.00 16.60 -12.16
C ASP A 440 0.03 18.12 -11.85
N PRO A 441 -0.44 19.00 -12.76
CA PRO A 441 -0.50 20.44 -12.50
C PRO A 441 -1.29 20.82 -11.24
N PHE A 442 -2.13 19.91 -10.73
CA PHE A 442 -2.85 20.12 -9.48
C PHE A 442 -1.93 20.35 -8.28
N VAL A 443 -0.72 19.76 -8.26
CA VAL A 443 0.25 19.89 -7.15
C VAL A 443 0.63 21.35 -6.85
N VAL A 444 0.72 22.18 -7.89
CA VAL A 444 1.09 23.60 -7.75
C VAL A 444 -0.12 24.53 -7.64
N SER A 445 -1.34 23.99 -7.51
CA SER A 445 -2.57 24.78 -7.43
C SER A 445 -2.87 25.23 -5.99
N ASP A 446 -3.55 26.38 -5.85
CA ASP A 446 -4.11 26.82 -4.57
C ASP A 446 -5.07 25.81 -3.96
N THR A 447 -5.74 25.04 -4.82
CA THR A 447 -6.68 23.99 -4.40
C THR A 447 -5.96 22.86 -3.67
N PHE A 448 -4.78 22.45 -4.15
CA PHE A 448 -3.97 21.45 -3.46
C PHE A 448 -3.41 22.01 -2.14
N ALA A 449 -2.93 23.25 -2.12
CA ALA A 449 -2.49 23.91 -0.90
C ALA A 449 -3.63 24.04 0.13
N ASN A 450 -4.86 24.29 -0.33
CA ASN A 450 -6.06 24.25 0.52
C ASN A 450 -6.34 22.86 1.08
N TYR A 451 -6.18 21.82 0.26
CA TYR A 451 -6.35 20.43 0.73
C TYR A 451 -5.34 20.06 1.82
N GLU A 452 -4.06 20.42 1.67
CA GLU A 452 -3.05 20.16 2.71
C GLU A 452 -3.38 20.92 4.02
N ARG A 453 -3.80 22.19 3.92
CA ARG A 453 -4.32 22.96 5.08
C ARG A 453 -5.54 22.29 5.71
N PHE A 454 -6.48 21.79 4.90
CA PHE A 454 -7.63 21.04 5.38
C PHE A 454 -7.23 19.81 6.18
N ARG A 455 -6.25 19.04 5.71
CA ARG A 455 -5.74 17.86 6.43
C ARG A 455 -5.22 18.22 7.82
N GLU A 456 -4.41 19.28 7.91
CA GLU A 456 -3.87 19.77 9.16
C GLU A 456 -4.97 20.25 10.11
N GLN A 457 -5.84 21.12 9.63
CA GLN A 457 -6.95 21.68 10.44
C GLN A 457 -7.92 20.57 10.91
N SER A 458 -8.21 19.59 10.07
CA SER A 458 -9.06 18.45 10.45
C SER A 458 -8.44 17.65 11.58
N ARG A 459 -7.13 17.35 11.54
CA ARG A 459 -6.40 16.66 12.62
C ARG A 459 -6.46 17.46 13.93
N ASN A 460 -6.23 18.77 13.85
CA ASN A 460 -6.28 19.66 15.00
C ASN A 460 -7.69 19.76 15.60
N LEU A 461 -8.72 19.83 14.76
CA LEU A 461 -10.12 19.83 15.18
C LEU A 461 -10.51 18.49 15.83
N GLU A 462 -10.13 17.35 15.27
CA GLU A 462 -10.34 16.03 15.87
C GLU A 462 -9.67 15.92 17.25
N ALA A 463 -8.44 16.43 17.40
CA ALA A 463 -7.74 16.46 18.69
C ALA A 463 -8.48 17.35 19.71
N SER A 464 -8.98 18.52 19.30
CA SER A 464 -9.77 19.42 20.12
C SER A 464 -11.11 18.81 20.55
N ILE A 465 -11.79 18.10 19.64
CA ILE A 465 -13.02 17.37 19.96
C ILE A 465 -12.75 16.29 21.02
N ARG A 466 -11.65 15.55 20.90
CA ARG A 466 -11.27 14.50 21.87
C ARG A 466 -10.95 15.08 23.25
N SER A 467 -10.17 16.17 23.29
CA SER A 467 -9.74 16.81 24.54
C SER A 467 -10.78 17.75 25.17
N GLY A 468 -11.85 18.11 24.43
CA GLY A 468 -12.86 19.10 24.85
C GLY A 468 -12.36 20.55 24.77
N LYS A 469 -11.24 20.81 24.07
CA LYS A 469 -10.68 22.16 23.90
C LYS A 469 -11.62 23.02 23.04
N GLN A 470 -11.76 24.28 23.42
CA GLN A 470 -12.48 25.30 22.63
C GLN A 470 -11.71 25.61 21.34
N VAL A 471 -12.43 25.80 20.27
CA VAL A 471 -11.93 26.19 18.95
C VAL A 471 -12.68 27.42 18.48
N ASP A 472 -11.98 28.39 17.90
CA ASP A 472 -12.60 29.58 17.34
C ASP A 472 -13.55 29.23 16.19
N GLU A 473 -14.68 29.92 16.09
CA GLU A 473 -15.68 29.67 15.04
C GLU A 473 -15.15 29.96 13.64
N SER A 474 -14.18 30.86 13.51
CA SER A 474 -13.51 31.13 12.23
C SER A 474 -12.77 29.90 11.70
N VAL A 475 -12.15 29.09 12.59
CA VAL A 475 -11.49 27.83 12.22
C VAL A 475 -12.51 26.79 11.76
N LEU A 476 -13.66 26.69 12.45
CA LEU A 476 -14.74 25.77 12.05
C LEU A 476 -15.30 26.13 10.67
N HIS A 477 -15.51 27.42 10.42
CA HIS A 477 -15.92 27.92 9.11
C HIS A 477 -14.86 27.63 8.03
N GLN A 478 -13.59 27.84 8.36
CA GLN A 478 -12.49 27.60 7.42
C GLN A 478 -12.40 26.13 7.01
N VAL A 479 -12.54 25.17 7.94
CA VAL A 479 -12.53 23.73 7.63
C VAL A 479 -13.54 23.37 6.53
N VAL A 480 -14.73 23.97 6.57
CA VAL A 480 -15.77 23.73 5.56
C VAL A 480 -15.47 24.47 4.25
N THR A 481 -14.96 25.70 4.33
CA THR A 481 -14.76 26.56 3.16
C THR A 481 -13.61 26.07 2.26
N ILE A 482 -12.54 25.52 2.84
CA ILE A 482 -11.39 25.07 2.06
C ILE A 482 -11.58 23.69 1.40
N ASN A 483 -12.56 22.89 1.83
CA ASN A 483 -12.94 21.63 1.19
C ASN A 483 -14.46 21.45 1.17
N PRO A 484 -15.22 22.30 0.45
CA PRO A 484 -16.66 22.46 0.58
C PRO A 484 -17.47 21.27 0.05
N ASP A 485 -16.88 20.41 -0.75
CA ASP A 485 -17.56 19.23 -1.30
C ASP A 485 -17.34 17.96 -0.47
N TYR A 486 -16.45 18.00 0.54
CA TYR A 486 -16.16 16.84 1.36
C TYR A 486 -17.10 16.73 2.56
N TRP A 487 -17.91 15.69 2.59
CA TRP A 487 -18.89 15.44 3.66
C TRP A 487 -18.29 15.45 5.08
N LYS A 488 -17.06 14.95 5.23
CA LYS A 488 -16.38 14.82 6.51
C LYS A 488 -16.03 16.19 7.12
N ALA A 489 -15.83 17.23 6.30
CA ALA A 489 -15.62 18.59 6.78
C ALA A 489 -16.82 19.06 7.64
N TYR A 490 -18.01 18.88 7.13
CA TYR A 490 -19.25 19.20 7.83
C TYR A 490 -19.50 18.28 9.04
N PHE A 491 -19.21 17.00 8.88
CA PHE A 491 -19.36 16.04 9.97
C PHE A 491 -18.47 16.39 11.18
N LEU A 492 -17.22 16.78 10.98
CA LEU A 492 -16.30 17.17 12.04
C LEU A 492 -16.78 18.42 12.79
N VAL A 493 -17.26 19.42 12.07
CA VAL A 493 -17.85 20.63 12.69
C VAL A 493 -19.11 20.25 13.48
N GLY A 494 -19.96 19.38 12.94
CA GLY A 494 -21.11 18.83 13.66
C GLY A 494 -20.72 18.09 14.95
N GLU A 495 -19.65 17.26 14.91
CA GLU A 495 -19.15 16.57 16.11
C GLU A 495 -18.61 17.56 17.16
N TYR A 496 -17.97 18.66 16.74
CA TYR A 496 -17.53 19.72 17.63
C TYR A 496 -18.72 20.36 18.35
N TYR A 497 -19.74 20.87 17.63
CA TYR A 497 -20.93 21.48 18.24
C TYR A 497 -21.69 20.49 19.12
N ARG A 498 -21.83 19.24 18.72
CA ARG A 498 -22.43 18.18 19.53
C ARG A 498 -21.68 17.98 20.86
N LYS A 499 -20.38 18.04 20.85
CA LYS A 499 -19.54 17.91 22.04
C LYS A 499 -19.73 19.11 22.99
N GLN A 500 -19.96 20.29 22.41
CA GLN A 500 -20.28 21.52 23.15
C GLN A 500 -21.77 21.60 23.58
N ARG A 501 -22.56 20.55 23.30
CA ARG A 501 -24.02 20.49 23.55
C ARG A 501 -24.84 21.50 22.75
N ARG A 502 -24.27 22.08 21.70
CA ARG A 502 -24.97 22.96 20.74
C ARG A 502 -25.63 22.07 19.68
N TYR A 503 -26.77 21.47 20.08
CA TYR A 503 -27.40 20.39 19.29
C TYR A 503 -28.08 20.88 18.02
N GLN A 504 -28.53 22.14 18.00
CA GLN A 504 -29.15 22.72 16.81
C GLN A 504 -28.12 22.87 15.69
N GLU A 505 -27.02 23.56 15.96
CA GLU A 505 -25.95 23.77 15.01
C GLU A 505 -25.35 22.42 14.58
N ALA A 506 -25.14 21.51 15.51
CA ALA A 506 -24.67 20.18 15.20
C ALA A 506 -25.57 19.47 14.16
N SER A 507 -26.90 19.55 14.36
CA SER A 507 -27.88 18.95 13.45
C SER A 507 -27.84 19.58 12.06
N GLU A 508 -27.67 20.90 11.96
CA GLU A 508 -27.56 21.62 10.70
C GLU A 508 -26.31 21.14 9.89
N TYR A 509 -25.14 21.07 10.53
CA TYR A 509 -23.92 20.60 9.90
C TYR A 509 -24.00 19.12 9.49
N TYR A 510 -24.62 18.24 10.29
CA TYR A 510 -24.83 16.85 9.88
C TYR A 510 -25.75 16.72 8.67
N ARG A 511 -26.82 17.56 8.59
CA ARG A 511 -27.67 17.59 7.38
C ARG A 511 -26.92 18.10 6.16
N MET A 512 -26.00 19.07 6.31
CA MET A 512 -25.12 19.50 5.23
C MET A 512 -24.20 18.36 4.77
N ALA A 513 -23.62 17.58 5.70
CA ALA A 513 -22.83 16.41 5.38
C ALA A 513 -23.62 15.39 4.56
N LEU A 514 -24.89 15.13 4.90
CA LEU A 514 -25.75 14.18 4.17
C LEU A 514 -26.12 14.63 2.74
N ARG A 515 -25.97 15.92 2.43
CA ARG A 515 -26.17 16.45 1.05
C ARG A 515 -24.94 16.23 0.16
N LYS A 516 -23.82 15.79 0.72
CA LYS A 516 -22.57 15.50 0.02
C LYS A 516 -22.44 14.00 -0.26
N GLU A 517 -21.46 13.63 -1.07
CA GLU A 517 -21.12 12.22 -1.31
C GLU A 517 -20.45 11.60 -0.07
N VAL A 518 -21.28 11.03 0.82
CA VAL A 518 -20.79 10.31 2.00
C VAL A 518 -20.07 9.03 1.56
N THR A 519 -18.88 8.78 2.12
CA THR A 519 -17.95 7.74 1.64
C THR A 519 -18.55 6.33 1.68
N THR A 520 -19.16 5.93 2.81
CA THR A 520 -19.69 4.57 3.00
C THR A 520 -21.12 4.59 3.57
N GLU A 521 -21.84 3.47 3.41
CA GLU A 521 -23.16 3.32 4.05
C GLU A 521 -23.11 3.33 5.58
N PRO A 522 -22.11 2.73 6.26
CA PRO A 522 -21.93 2.90 7.70
C PRO A 522 -21.74 4.36 8.14
N ASP A 523 -20.97 5.15 7.36
CA ASP A 523 -20.80 6.58 7.64
C ASP A 523 -22.12 7.33 7.51
N ARG A 524 -22.86 7.10 6.42
CA ARG A 524 -24.18 7.69 6.21
C ARG A 524 -25.12 7.39 7.38
N ARG A 525 -25.23 6.12 7.77
CA ARG A 525 -26.03 5.70 8.94
C ARG A 525 -25.57 6.38 10.23
N THR A 526 -24.26 6.59 10.38
CA THR A 526 -23.69 7.31 11.54
C THR A 526 -24.14 8.76 11.54
N VAL A 527 -24.02 9.48 10.43
CA VAL A 527 -24.46 10.88 10.31
C VAL A 527 -25.97 11.00 10.58
N GLU A 528 -26.79 10.14 9.99
CA GLU A 528 -28.24 10.11 10.22
C GLU A 528 -28.61 9.86 11.70
N LYS A 529 -27.89 8.93 12.35
CA LYS A 529 -28.03 8.69 13.79
C LYS A 529 -27.70 9.95 14.60
N ARG A 530 -26.66 10.68 14.22
CA ARG A 530 -26.29 11.95 14.87
C ARG A 530 -27.38 13.01 14.72
N VAL A 531 -27.96 13.16 13.53
CA VAL A 531 -29.12 14.08 13.32
C VAL A 531 -30.25 13.75 14.30
N ARG A 532 -30.71 12.48 14.30
CA ARG A 532 -31.80 12.05 15.22
C ARG A 532 -31.47 12.25 16.70
N GLN A 533 -30.21 12.05 17.10
CA GLN A 533 -29.76 12.25 18.49
C GLN A 533 -29.80 13.74 18.88
N CYS A 534 -29.41 14.64 17.99
CA CYS A 534 -29.45 16.09 18.25
C CYS A 534 -30.89 16.60 18.31
N GLU A 535 -31.77 16.16 17.42
CA GLU A 535 -33.18 16.52 17.40
C GLU A 535 -33.96 16.13 18.68
N ARG A 536 -33.60 15.01 19.30
CA ARG A 536 -34.19 14.55 20.57
C ARG A 536 -33.69 15.34 21.80
N ARG A 537 -32.65 16.15 21.67
CA ARG A 537 -32.02 16.90 22.75
C ARG A 537 -32.15 18.41 22.61
N ARG A 538 -32.89 18.86 21.58
CA ARG A 538 -33.39 20.22 21.43
C ARG A 538 -34.55 20.40 22.41
#